data_1992e7e76b505de7560ddf26621a6fdb
#
_entry.id   1992e7e76b505de7560ddf26621a6fdb
#
_cell.length_a   1.000
_cell.length_b   1.000
_cell.length_c   1.000
_cell.angle_alpha   90.00
_cell.angle_beta   90.00
_cell.angle_gamma   90.00
#
_symmetry.space_group_name_H-M   'P 1'
#
loop_
_entity.id
_entity.type
_entity.pdbx_description
1 polymer ?
#
loop_
_entity_poly.entity_id
_entity_poly.type
_entity_poly.pdbx_seq_one_letter_code
_entity_poly.pdbx_strand_id
1 'polypeptide(L)'
;EGDSGAFSDRYLLEDQPLKVLFGMIVCGYIIGSDEGVLYIRGEYPKSIEIINRTINELKKLNLLGKDILGTDFSYDLYICIGQGAYICGEETALIASIEGRRAEVDVRPPYPTVEGLYKKPTVVNNVETLAAIPGILKHGAKSFSSIGNVKSAGTKLVCLDSLFKNPGVYEMDMGTPMKKIIYDIGGGFIKPVKALQVGGPLGGVIPIKEVEKLNLDFQEFTKAGFMLGHGSIVSIPEDFNMIKYIHHLFKFSAEESCGKCFPGRLGSYRGKEMFDQAINKTNKIPIKLLNELLITMQKGSLCALCGAIPLPIQNILKYFTDEFKTDINQEA
;
A
#
# COMPACT_ATOMS: atom_id res chain seq x y z
N GLU A 1 4.00 -5.51 1.49
CA GLU A 1 4.43 -5.92 2.84
C GLU A 1 3.44 -5.47 3.93
N GLY A 2 2.69 -6.41 4.56
CA GLY A 2 1.93 -6.14 5.78
C GLY A 2 0.72 -5.20 5.70
N ASP A 3 0.29 -4.78 4.53
CA ASP A 3 -0.86 -3.89 4.34
C ASP A 3 -2.18 -4.59 4.70
N SER A 4 -2.92 -4.05 5.66
CA SER A 4 -4.23 -4.56 6.03
C SER A 4 -5.22 -4.45 4.88
N GLY A 5 -5.86 -5.58 4.55
CA GLY A 5 -6.84 -5.67 3.46
C GLY A 5 -6.23 -5.73 2.04
N ALA A 6 -4.90 -5.65 1.89
CA ALA A 6 -4.22 -5.77 0.61
C ALA A 6 -3.81 -7.23 0.35
N PHE A 7 -4.43 -7.86 -0.62
CA PHE A 7 -4.10 -9.24 -1.02
C PHE A 7 -4.11 -9.43 -2.56
N SER A 8 -4.21 -8.36 -3.33
CA SER A 8 -4.19 -8.38 -4.80
C SER A 8 -2.88 -8.93 -5.37
N ASP A 9 -1.74 -8.45 -4.85
CA ASP A 9 -0.41 -8.84 -5.34
C ASP A 9 -0.16 -10.34 -5.16
N ARG A 10 -0.67 -10.93 -4.07
CA ARG A 10 -0.62 -12.38 -3.84
C ARG A 10 -1.30 -13.14 -4.97
N TYR A 11 -2.50 -12.73 -5.37
CA TYR A 11 -3.23 -13.39 -6.48
C TYR A 11 -2.54 -13.20 -7.82
N LEU A 12 -1.92 -12.03 -8.06
CA LEU A 12 -1.10 -11.85 -9.26
C LEU A 12 0.08 -12.81 -9.30
N LEU A 13 0.77 -13.01 -8.17
CA LEU A 13 1.90 -13.93 -8.07
C LEU A 13 1.48 -15.41 -8.18
N GLU A 14 0.30 -15.77 -7.65
CA GLU A 14 -0.17 -17.16 -7.63
C GLU A 14 -0.91 -17.57 -8.92
N ASP A 15 -1.76 -16.69 -9.46
CA ASP A 15 -2.65 -17.02 -10.59
C ASP A 15 -2.17 -16.45 -11.92
N GLN A 16 -1.33 -15.39 -11.90
CA GLN A 16 -0.83 -14.71 -13.10
C GLN A 16 0.71 -14.49 -13.05
N PRO A 17 1.52 -15.47 -12.59
CA PRO A 17 2.97 -15.29 -12.39
C PRO A 17 3.69 -14.83 -13.66
N LEU A 18 3.28 -15.34 -14.82
CA LEU A 18 3.88 -14.96 -16.10
C LEU A 18 3.68 -13.49 -16.45
N LYS A 19 2.55 -12.86 -16.07
CA LYS A 19 2.36 -11.43 -16.33
C LYS A 19 3.38 -10.59 -15.56
N VAL A 20 3.60 -10.95 -14.30
CA VAL A 20 4.56 -10.24 -13.43
C VAL A 20 5.98 -10.43 -13.95
N LEU A 21 6.42 -11.68 -14.17
CA LEU A 21 7.78 -11.97 -14.61
C LEU A 21 8.07 -11.41 -16.01
N PHE A 22 7.11 -11.48 -16.92
CA PHE A 22 7.26 -10.88 -18.24
C PHE A 22 7.35 -9.34 -18.15
N GLY A 23 6.57 -8.72 -17.28
CA GLY A 23 6.70 -7.28 -16.98
C GLY A 23 8.09 -6.92 -16.47
N MET A 24 8.69 -7.75 -15.61
CA MET A 24 10.07 -7.55 -15.13
C MET A 24 11.08 -7.68 -16.25
N ILE A 25 10.96 -8.69 -17.10
CA ILE A 25 11.85 -8.90 -18.26
C ILE A 25 11.82 -7.69 -19.21
N VAL A 26 10.61 -7.23 -19.54
CA VAL A 26 10.43 -6.05 -20.41
C VAL A 26 10.99 -4.79 -19.76
N CYS A 27 10.78 -4.60 -18.46
CA CYS A 27 11.36 -3.49 -17.71
C CYS A 27 12.90 -3.56 -17.77
N GLY A 28 13.49 -4.72 -17.49
CA GLY A 28 14.93 -4.95 -17.59
C GLY A 28 15.50 -4.63 -18.98
N TYR A 29 14.82 -5.07 -20.03
CA TYR A 29 15.19 -4.76 -21.41
C TYR A 29 15.21 -3.25 -21.70
N ILE A 30 14.15 -2.53 -21.28
CA ILE A 30 14.01 -1.10 -21.55
C ILE A 30 15.07 -0.26 -20.81
N ILE A 31 15.37 -0.62 -19.55
CA ILE A 31 16.35 0.13 -18.74
C ILE A 31 17.78 -0.36 -18.90
N GLY A 32 18.00 -1.44 -19.66
CA GLY A 32 19.33 -2.03 -19.87
C GLY A 32 19.88 -2.74 -18.63
N SER A 33 19.01 -3.33 -17.80
CA SER A 33 19.42 -4.13 -16.65
C SER A 33 19.60 -5.58 -17.06
N ASP A 34 20.58 -6.26 -16.47
CA ASP A 34 20.85 -7.69 -16.62
C ASP A 34 20.32 -8.54 -15.46
N GLU A 35 19.77 -7.92 -14.43
CA GLU A 35 19.32 -8.58 -13.21
C GLU A 35 18.05 -7.97 -12.65
N GLY A 36 17.17 -8.82 -12.09
CA GLY A 36 15.97 -8.41 -11.38
C GLY A 36 15.76 -9.20 -10.09
N VAL A 37 15.25 -8.53 -9.08
CA VAL A 37 14.93 -9.12 -7.77
C VAL A 37 13.44 -9.03 -7.51
N LEU A 38 12.79 -10.16 -7.28
CA LEU A 38 11.41 -10.19 -6.81
C LEU A 38 11.41 -10.35 -5.28
N TYR A 39 11.12 -9.26 -4.57
CA TYR A 39 11.04 -9.26 -3.11
C TYR A 39 9.65 -9.71 -2.68
N ILE A 40 9.58 -10.88 -2.03
CA ILE A 40 8.31 -11.48 -1.58
C ILE A 40 8.37 -11.70 -0.08
N ARG A 41 7.31 -11.32 0.64
CA ARG A 41 7.21 -11.59 2.08
C ARG A 41 7.13 -13.10 2.36
N GLY A 42 7.80 -13.53 3.45
CA GLY A 42 7.89 -14.95 3.81
C GLY A 42 6.55 -15.62 4.14
N GLU A 43 5.51 -14.82 4.44
CA GLU A 43 4.16 -15.30 4.73
C GLU A 43 3.38 -15.76 3.47
N TYR A 44 4.00 -15.62 2.27
CA TYR A 44 3.44 -16.12 1.00
C TYR A 44 4.21 -17.33 0.43
N PRO A 45 4.30 -18.45 1.17
CA PRO A 45 5.09 -19.61 0.72
C PRO A 45 4.63 -20.17 -0.62
N LYS A 46 3.32 -20.18 -0.89
CA LYS A 46 2.75 -20.64 -2.16
C LYS A 46 3.17 -19.74 -3.32
N SER A 47 3.14 -18.41 -3.14
CA SER A 47 3.63 -17.47 -4.15
C SER A 47 5.11 -17.70 -4.45
N ILE A 48 5.93 -17.90 -3.43
CA ILE A 48 7.37 -18.19 -3.57
C ILE A 48 7.61 -19.47 -4.37
N GLU A 49 6.87 -20.54 -4.06
CA GLU A 49 6.98 -21.82 -4.77
C GLU A 49 6.61 -21.69 -6.26
N ILE A 50 5.45 -21.03 -6.54
CA ILE A 50 4.97 -20.85 -7.92
C ILE A 50 5.95 -20.00 -8.73
N ILE A 51 6.43 -18.90 -8.18
CA ILE A 51 7.37 -18.01 -8.87
C ILE A 51 8.72 -18.73 -9.13
N ASN A 52 9.27 -19.46 -8.16
CA ASN A 52 10.49 -20.25 -8.37
C ASN A 52 10.32 -21.27 -9.50
N ARG A 53 9.21 -22.00 -9.52
CA ARG A 53 8.89 -22.94 -10.59
C ARG A 53 8.81 -22.23 -11.95
N THR A 54 8.12 -21.11 -12.00
CA THR A 54 7.94 -20.34 -13.25
C THR A 54 9.28 -19.76 -13.76
N ILE A 55 10.12 -19.24 -12.87
CA ILE A 55 11.48 -18.80 -13.25
C ILE A 55 12.29 -19.96 -13.86
N ASN A 56 12.25 -21.15 -13.24
CA ASN A 56 12.95 -22.32 -13.77
C ASN A 56 12.42 -22.77 -15.14
N GLU A 57 11.11 -22.68 -15.37
CA GLU A 57 10.51 -22.97 -16.68
C GLU A 57 10.94 -21.94 -17.73
N LEU A 58 10.95 -20.64 -17.41
CA LEU A 58 11.43 -19.59 -18.31
C LEU A 58 12.91 -19.78 -18.68
N LYS A 59 13.76 -20.19 -17.73
CA LYS A 59 15.18 -20.52 -18.00
C LYS A 59 15.30 -21.69 -18.97
N LYS A 60 14.54 -22.76 -18.80
CA LYS A 60 14.54 -23.92 -19.74
C LYS A 60 14.11 -23.54 -21.15
N LEU A 61 13.24 -22.55 -21.29
CA LEU A 61 12.75 -22.04 -22.57
C LEU A 61 13.64 -20.95 -23.18
N ASN A 62 14.79 -20.64 -22.57
CA ASN A 62 15.67 -19.54 -22.97
C ASN A 62 14.95 -18.18 -23.02
N LEU A 63 14.02 -17.95 -22.10
CA LEU A 63 13.32 -16.68 -21.88
C LEU A 63 13.88 -15.91 -20.66
N LEU A 64 14.80 -16.52 -19.93
CA LEU A 64 15.62 -15.95 -18.85
C LEU A 64 17.03 -16.52 -18.93
N GLY A 65 18.03 -15.75 -18.51
CA GLY A 65 19.45 -16.11 -18.51
C GLY A 65 20.22 -15.37 -19.59
N LYS A 66 21.18 -16.05 -20.20
CA LYS A 66 22.05 -15.47 -21.23
C LYS A 66 21.41 -15.56 -22.62
N ASP A 67 21.69 -14.55 -23.45
CA ASP A 67 21.37 -14.52 -24.89
C ASP A 67 19.91 -14.93 -25.16
N ILE A 68 18.97 -14.29 -24.48
CA ILE A 68 17.52 -14.62 -24.51
C ILE A 68 17.05 -14.65 -25.96
N LEU A 69 16.42 -15.77 -26.36
CA LEU A 69 15.94 -16.03 -27.74
C LEU A 69 17.03 -15.88 -28.82
N GLY A 70 18.29 -16.02 -28.47
CA GLY A 70 19.42 -15.86 -29.38
C GLY A 70 19.80 -14.42 -29.71
N THR A 71 19.35 -13.47 -28.91
CA THR A 71 19.71 -12.05 -28.98
C THR A 71 20.91 -11.76 -28.07
N ASP A 72 21.43 -10.56 -28.09
CA ASP A 72 22.45 -10.04 -27.17
C ASP A 72 21.89 -9.59 -25.80
N PHE A 73 20.59 -9.73 -25.58
CA PHE A 73 19.96 -9.43 -24.30
C PHE A 73 20.05 -10.60 -23.32
N SER A 74 20.61 -10.32 -22.16
CA SER A 74 20.71 -11.26 -21.04
C SER A 74 20.03 -10.67 -19.81
N TYR A 75 19.20 -11.45 -19.13
CA TYR A 75 18.50 -11.00 -17.93
C TYR A 75 18.16 -12.17 -17.03
N ASP A 76 18.53 -12.11 -15.77
CA ASP A 76 18.18 -13.14 -14.80
C ASP A 76 17.30 -12.59 -13.67
N LEU A 77 16.52 -13.49 -13.07
CA LEU A 77 15.62 -13.18 -11.97
C LEU A 77 15.87 -14.11 -10.78
N TYR A 78 15.85 -13.54 -9.58
CA TYR A 78 15.83 -14.31 -8.35
C TYR A 78 14.83 -13.74 -7.32
N ILE A 79 14.46 -14.57 -6.34
CA ILE A 79 13.59 -14.16 -5.25
C ILE A 79 14.41 -13.79 -4.04
N CYS A 80 14.11 -12.65 -3.43
CA CYS A 80 14.51 -12.30 -2.08
C CYS A 80 13.30 -12.43 -1.15
N ILE A 81 13.45 -13.25 -0.10
CA ILE A 81 12.36 -13.50 0.86
C ILE A 81 12.44 -12.49 2.00
N GLY A 82 11.43 -11.63 2.10
CA GLY A 82 11.29 -10.67 3.17
C GLY A 82 10.79 -11.31 4.48
N GLN A 83 11.11 -10.68 5.60
CA GLN A 83 10.73 -11.14 6.95
C GLN A 83 9.40 -10.56 7.44
N GLY A 84 8.58 -10.00 6.56
CA GLY A 84 7.23 -9.51 6.87
C GLY A 84 7.17 -8.11 7.49
N ALA A 85 8.24 -7.32 7.45
CA ALA A 85 8.23 -5.95 7.97
C ALA A 85 7.53 -5.00 7.00
N TYR A 86 6.50 -4.27 7.46
CA TYR A 86 5.76 -3.30 6.64
C TYR A 86 6.64 -2.23 6.02
N ILE A 87 7.67 -1.79 6.77
CA ILE A 87 8.60 -0.76 6.26
C ILE A 87 9.35 -1.19 5.00
N CYS A 88 9.49 -2.49 4.71
CA CYS A 88 10.09 -2.99 3.48
C CYS A 88 9.24 -2.72 2.22
N GLY A 89 8.03 -2.20 2.36
CA GLY A 89 7.27 -1.60 1.25
C GLY A 89 7.83 -0.24 0.79
N GLU A 90 8.64 0.42 1.61
CA GLU A 90 9.37 1.63 1.22
C GLU A 90 10.65 1.24 0.47
N GLU A 91 10.90 1.86 -0.71
CA GLU A 91 11.93 1.42 -1.65
C GLU A 91 13.35 1.35 -1.08
N THR A 92 13.76 2.30 -0.23
CA THR A 92 15.10 2.33 0.34
C THR A 92 15.27 1.31 1.46
N ALA A 93 14.23 1.09 2.25
CA ALA A 93 14.20 0.05 3.28
C ALA A 93 14.17 -1.36 2.65
N LEU A 94 13.47 -1.55 1.52
CA LEU A 94 13.49 -2.76 0.73
C LEU A 94 14.91 -3.06 0.22
N ILE A 95 15.58 -2.07 -0.36
CA ILE A 95 16.96 -2.18 -0.85
C ILE A 95 17.90 -2.57 0.31
N ALA A 96 17.81 -1.88 1.46
CA ALA A 96 18.60 -2.21 2.64
C ALA A 96 18.39 -3.65 3.10
N SER A 97 17.14 -4.15 3.05
CA SER A 97 16.82 -5.54 3.39
C SER A 97 17.43 -6.55 2.42
N ILE A 98 17.41 -6.27 1.10
CA ILE A 98 18.05 -7.13 0.10
C ILE A 98 19.57 -7.19 0.31
N GLU A 99 20.19 -6.07 0.69
CA GLU A 99 21.62 -5.98 1.02
C GLU A 99 22.00 -6.66 2.34
N GLY A 100 21.04 -7.22 3.08
CA GLY A 100 21.26 -7.84 4.41
C GLY A 100 21.51 -6.82 5.52
N ARG A 101 21.23 -5.55 5.28
CA ARG A 101 21.24 -4.50 6.28
C ARG A 101 19.90 -4.45 7.03
N ARG A 102 19.87 -3.77 8.17
CA ARG A 102 18.59 -3.44 8.82
C ARG A 102 17.71 -2.63 7.86
N ALA A 103 16.45 -3.03 7.74
CA ALA A 103 15.47 -2.34 6.91
C ALA A 103 15.12 -0.96 7.48
N GLU A 104 15.90 0.03 7.11
CA GLU A 104 15.74 1.43 7.50
C GLU A 104 15.62 2.31 6.26
N VAL A 105 14.83 3.37 6.36
CA VAL A 105 14.66 4.35 5.29
C VAL A 105 15.93 5.18 5.13
N ASP A 106 16.44 5.30 3.91
CA ASP A 106 17.53 6.19 3.59
C ASP A 106 17.05 7.58 3.16
N VAL A 107 17.86 8.60 3.45
CA VAL A 107 17.56 10.00 3.08
C VAL A 107 17.74 10.16 1.57
N ARG A 108 16.83 10.84 0.93
CA ARG A 108 16.91 11.20 -0.50
C ARG A 108 17.12 12.70 -0.67
N PRO A 109 17.97 13.19 -1.59
CA PRO A 109 18.82 12.47 -2.53
C PRO A 109 20.03 11.80 -1.89
N PRO A 110 20.68 10.76 -2.53
CA PRO A 110 20.37 10.24 -3.86
C PRO A 110 19.09 9.39 -3.90
N TYR A 111 18.42 9.38 -5.04
CA TYR A 111 17.29 8.49 -5.28
C TYR A 111 17.79 7.11 -5.74
N PRO A 112 17.04 6.01 -5.53
CA PRO A 112 17.44 4.68 -5.97
C PRO A 112 17.78 4.58 -7.45
N THR A 113 17.16 5.37 -8.31
CA THR A 113 17.47 5.46 -9.74
C THR A 113 18.86 6.04 -10.04
N VAL A 114 19.51 6.64 -9.05
CA VAL A 114 20.90 7.13 -9.12
C VAL A 114 21.83 6.21 -8.33
N GLU A 115 21.47 5.89 -7.09
CA GLU A 115 22.25 5.05 -6.18
C GLU A 115 21.27 4.19 -5.33
N GLY A 116 20.99 2.98 -5.81
CA GLY A 116 20.09 2.01 -5.18
C GLY A 116 20.84 0.76 -4.72
N LEU A 117 20.39 -0.43 -5.15
CA LEU A 117 20.91 -1.73 -4.73
C LEU A 117 22.41 -1.85 -5.06
N TYR A 118 23.21 -2.13 -4.03
CA TYR A 118 24.69 -2.17 -4.10
C TYR A 118 25.29 -0.93 -4.76
N LYS A 119 24.67 0.24 -4.50
CA LYS A 119 25.04 1.56 -5.06
C LYS A 119 24.92 1.65 -6.59
N LYS A 120 24.18 0.76 -7.23
CA LYS A 120 23.87 0.82 -8.65
C LYS A 120 22.51 1.47 -8.89
N PRO A 121 22.29 2.12 -10.04
CA PRO A 121 20.97 2.61 -10.41
C PRO A 121 19.94 1.49 -10.37
N THR A 122 18.84 1.69 -9.63
CA THR A 122 17.83 0.66 -9.38
C THR A 122 16.42 1.23 -9.56
N VAL A 123 15.59 0.51 -10.32
CA VAL A 123 14.16 0.80 -10.47
C VAL A 123 13.37 -0.14 -9.58
N VAL A 124 12.51 0.41 -8.72
CA VAL A 124 11.60 -0.35 -7.85
C VAL A 124 10.17 -0.13 -8.32
N ASN A 125 9.44 -1.21 -8.55
CA ASN A 125 8.03 -1.17 -8.96
C ASN A 125 7.19 -2.17 -8.18
N ASN A 126 5.89 -1.86 -8.02
CA ASN A 126 4.91 -2.78 -7.46
C ASN A 126 4.57 -3.90 -8.47
N VAL A 127 4.14 -5.03 -7.94
CA VAL A 127 3.73 -6.23 -8.71
C VAL A 127 2.61 -5.93 -9.70
N GLU A 128 1.58 -5.18 -9.28
CA GLU A 128 0.46 -4.80 -10.14
C GLU A 128 0.90 -3.93 -11.33
N THR A 129 1.82 -3.00 -11.07
CA THR A 129 2.40 -2.14 -12.14
C THR A 129 3.08 -2.98 -13.21
N LEU A 130 3.89 -3.96 -12.80
CA LEU A 130 4.59 -4.86 -13.73
C LEU A 130 3.62 -5.80 -14.46
N ALA A 131 2.60 -6.30 -13.77
CA ALA A 131 1.58 -7.16 -14.36
C ALA A 131 0.73 -6.49 -15.45
N ALA A 132 0.66 -5.15 -15.46
CA ALA A 132 -0.05 -4.40 -16.50
C ALA A 132 0.72 -4.32 -17.82
N ILE A 133 2.06 -4.42 -17.81
CA ILE A 133 2.94 -4.24 -18.97
C ILE A 133 2.58 -5.18 -20.14
N PRO A 134 2.38 -6.50 -19.95
CA PRO A 134 2.01 -7.41 -21.04
C PRO A 134 0.72 -6.99 -21.76
N GLY A 135 -0.28 -6.52 -21.00
CA GLY A 135 -1.53 -6.01 -21.55
C GLY A 135 -1.31 -4.76 -22.42
N ILE A 136 -0.49 -3.83 -21.94
CA ILE A 136 -0.14 -2.60 -22.66
C ILE A 136 0.59 -2.93 -23.97
N LEU A 137 1.54 -3.85 -23.96
CA LEU A 137 2.26 -4.27 -25.17
C LEU A 137 1.35 -4.97 -26.17
N LYS A 138 0.44 -5.82 -25.71
CA LYS A 138 -0.49 -6.58 -26.57
C LYS A 138 -1.56 -5.67 -27.23
N HIS A 139 -2.12 -4.75 -26.48
CA HIS A 139 -3.28 -3.95 -26.92
C HIS A 139 -2.92 -2.50 -27.29
N GLY A 140 -1.69 -2.07 -26.99
CA GLY A 140 -1.17 -0.74 -27.26
C GLY A 140 -1.47 0.28 -26.15
N ALA A 141 -0.58 1.26 -26.02
CA ALA A 141 -0.66 2.30 -24.98
C ALA A 141 -1.96 3.13 -25.07
N LYS A 142 -2.46 3.38 -26.27
CA LYS A 142 -3.73 4.12 -26.48
C LYS A 142 -4.93 3.37 -25.91
N SER A 143 -4.97 2.04 -26.04
CA SER A 143 -6.03 1.20 -25.46
C SER A 143 -6.02 1.30 -23.94
N PHE A 144 -4.86 1.19 -23.30
CA PHE A 144 -4.73 1.31 -21.86
C PHE A 144 -5.11 2.72 -21.36
N SER A 145 -4.60 3.77 -22.03
CA SER A 145 -4.86 5.16 -21.64
C SER A 145 -6.30 5.63 -21.91
N SER A 146 -7.08 4.88 -22.70
CA SER A 146 -8.51 5.16 -22.92
C SER A 146 -9.42 4.64 -21.82
N ILE A 147 -8.90 3.79 -20.93
CA ILE A 147 -9.60 3.30 -19.74
C ILE A 147 -9.38 4.32 -18.62
N GLY A 148 -10.44 4.69 -17.91
CA GLY A 148 -10.34 5.68 -16.83
C GLY A 148 -10.34 7.13 -17.33
N ASN A 149 -9.52 7.97 -16.73
CA ASN A 149 -9.38 9.37 -17.12
C ASN A 149 -7.91 9.75 -17.36
N VAL A 150 -7.68 10.98 -17.90
CA VAL A 150 -6.34 11.46 -18.33
C VAL A 150 -5.26 11.35 -17.24
N LYS A 151 -5.64 11.42 -15.97
CA LYS A 151 -4.70 11.44 -14.83
C LYS A 151 -4.69 10.15 -14.01
N SER A 152 -5.70 9.30 -14.20
CA SER A 152 -5.84 7.99 -13.57
C SER A 152 -6.31 7.02 -14.66
N ALA A 153 -5.38 6.61 -15.52
CA ALA A 153 -5.66 5.71 -16.63
C ALA A 153 -5.44 4.25 -16.27
N GLY A 154 -6.12 3.36 -17.01
CA GLY A 154 -6.02 1.92 -16.86
C GLY A 154 -6.97 1.34 -15.84
N THR A 155 -6.61 0.19 -15.32
CA THR A 155 -7.37 -0.55 -14.31
C THR A 155 -6.67 -0.54 -12.96
N LYS A 156 -7.42 -0.89 -11.92
CA LYS A 156 -6.91 -1.06 -10.55
C LYS A 156 -7.53 -2.29 -9.92
N LEU A 157 -6.71 -3.10 -9.26
CA LEU A 157 -7.20 -4.18 -8.44
C LEU A 157 -7.74 -3.62 -7.11
N VAL A 158 -8.99 -3.94 -6.82
CA VAL A 158 -9.68 -3.54 -5.59
C VAL A 158 -9.93 -4.76 -4.74
N CYS A 159 -9.50 -4.72 -3.48
CA CYS A 159 -9.73 -5.79 -2.52
C CYS A 159 -10.91 -5.40 -1.61
N LEU A 160 -11.95 -6.25 -1.58
CA LEU A 160 -13.12 -6.10 -0.71
C LEU A 160 -13.01 -7.10 0.45
N ASP A 161 -13.16 -6.62 1.67
CA ASP A 161 -13.04 -7.42 2.89
C ASP A 161 -14.23 -8.36 3.13
N SER A 162 -14.17 -9.13 4.22
CA SER A 162 -15.17 -10.12 4.59
C SER A 162 -16.53 -9.55 5.07
N LEU A 163 -16.64 -8.23 5.24
CA LEU A 163 -17.92 -7.60 5.57
C LEU A 163 -18.76 -7.24 4.34
N PHE A 164 -18.18 -7.31 3.15
CA PHE A 164 -18.98 -7.29 1.92
C PHE A 164 -19.69 -8.62 1.73
N LYS A 165 -20.86 -8.60 1.07
CA LYS A 165 -21.56 -9.84 0.69
C LYS A 165 -20.77 -10.63 -0.34
N ASN A 166 -20.05 -9.94 -1.22
CA ASN A 166 -19.17 -10.53 -2.23
C ASN A 166 -17.72 -10.07 -1.95
N PRO A 167 -17.01 -10.69 -0.98
CA PRO A 167 -15.61 -10.36 -0.73
C PRO A 167 -14.72 -10.91 -1.86
N GLY A 168 -13.58 -10.28 -2.10
CA GLY A 168 -12.63 -10.75 -3.11
C GLY A 168 -11.78 -9.67 -3.73
N VAL A 169 -11.08 -10.03 -4.82
CA VAL A 169 -10.29 -9.09 -5.63
C VAL A 169 -10.99 -8.89 -6.97
N TYR A 170 -11.16 -7.64 -7.33
CA TYR A 170 -11.83 -7.24 -8.56
C TYR A 170 -10.96 -6.28 -9.36
N GLU A 171 -10.79 -6.53 -10.65
CA GLU A 171 -10.17 -5.57 -11.55
C GLU A 171 -11.24 -4.58 -12.01
N MET A 172 -11.00 -3.31 -11.73
CA MET A 172 -11.93 -2.21 -11.99
C MET A 172 -11.28 -1.16 -12.85
N ASP A 173 -12.03 -0.61 -13.80
CA ASP A 173 -11.58 0.56 -14.55
C ASP A 173 -11.42 1.76 -13.61
N MET A 174 -10.33 2.49 -13.74
CA MET A 174 -10.18 3.78 -13.08
C MET A 174 -11.35 4.70 -13.47
N GLY A 175 -11.83 5.51 -12.51
CA GLY A 175 -13.04 6.32 -12.71
C GLY A 175 -14.35 5.61 -12.41
N THR A 176 -14.35 4.31 -12.08
CA THR A 176 -15.58 3.61 -11.67
C THR A 176 -16.14 4.22 -10.38
N PRO A 177 -17.45 4.55 -10.31
CA PRO A 177 -18.06 5.08 -9.09
C PRO A 177 -17.90 4.12 -7.90
N MET A 178 -17.44 4.63 -6.76
CA MET A 178 -17.30 3.84 -5.53
C MET A 178 -18.63 3.21 -5.10
N LYS A 179 -19.75 3.89 -5.34
CA LYS A 179 -21.08 3.34 -5.09
C LYS A 179 -21.33 2.05 -5.86
N LYS A 180 -20.90 1.99 -7.13
CA LYS A 180 -21.01 0.78 -7.96
C LYS A 180 -20.13 -0.35 -7.38
N ILE A 181 -18.90 -0.02 -6.97
CA ILE A 181 -17.99 -1.00 -6.35
C ILE A 181 -18.59 -1.58 -5.07
N ILE A 182 -19.16 -0.73 -4.22
CA ILE A 182 -19.71 -1.13 -2.92
C ILE A 182 -20.96 -1.99 -3.09
N TYR A 183 -21.93 -1.55 -3.91
CA TYR A 183 -23.26 -2.13 -3.94
C TYR A 183 -23.49 -3.12 -5.08
N ASP A 184 -23.00 -2.83 -6.30
CA ASP A 184 -23.23 -3.70 -7.44
C ASP A 184 -22.22 -4.86 -7.46
N ILE A 185 -20.93 -4.57 -7.23
CA ILE A 185 -19.86 -5.57 -7.22
C ILE A 185 -19.80 -6.26 -5.85
N GLY A 186 -19.61 -5.50 -4.78
CA GLY A 186 -19.51 -5.99 -3.41
C GLY A 186 -20.84 -6.51 -2.83
N GLY A 187 -21.97 -6.21 -3.48
CA GLY A 187 -23.31 -6.60 -3.02
C GLY A 187 -23.81 -5.89 -1.77
N GLY A 188 -23.11 -4.82 -1.36
CA GLY A 188 -23.32 -4.15 -0.07
C GLY A 188 -22.74 -4.97 1.10
N PHE A 189 -23.14 -4.64 2.32
CA PHE A 189 -22.54 -5.20 3.53
C PHE A 189 -23.43 -6.25 4.19
N ILE A 190 -22.83 -7.19 4.92
CA ILE A 190 -23.52 -8.23 5.71
C ILE A 190 -24.01 -7.69 7.07
N LYS A 191 -23.48 -6.55 7.53
CA LYS A 191 -23.90 -5.82 8.73
C LYS A 191 -23.71 -4.31 8.52
N PRO A 192 -24.33 -3.44 9.36
CA PRO A 192 -24.15 -1.99 9.24
C PRO A 192 -22.69 -1.55 9.32
N VAL A 193 -22.26 -0.69 8.40
CA VAL A 193 -20.91 -0.15 8.27
C VAL A 193 -21.01 1.38 8.27
N LYS A 194 -20.23 2.05 9.11
CA LYS A 194 -20.21 3.52 9.21
C LYS A 194 -19.14 4.19 8.34
N ALA A 195 -18.05 3.48 8.08
CA ALA A 195 -16.94 4.01 7.29
C ALA A 195 -16.18 2.90 6.55
N LEU A 196 -15.41 3.30 5.56
CA LEU A 196 -14.43 2.46 4.89
C LEU A 196 -13.03 3.05 5.10
N GLN A 197 -12.06 2.22 5.42
CA GLN A 197 -10.65 2.56 5.23
C GLN A 197 -10.22 2.10 3.85
N VAL A 198 -9.77 3.04 3.02
CA VAL A 198 -9.37 2.76 1.63
C VAL A 198 -7.89 3.00 1.49
N GLY A 199 -7.17 2.02 0.92
CA GLY A 199 -5.75 2.14 0.60
C GLY A 199 -4.78 1.74 1.72
N GLY A 200 -5.21 0.85 2.61
CA GLY A 200 -4.39 0.33 3.71
C GLY A 200 -4.38 1.20 4.97
N PRO A 201 -3.53 0.89 5.96
CA PRO A 201 -3.51 1.58 7.26
C PRO A 201 -3.18 3.07 7.17
N LEU A 202 -2.50 3.49 6.11
CA LEU A 202 -2.16 4.90 5.83
C LEU A 202 -3.22 5.60 4.97
N GLY A 203 -4.19 4.86 4.46
CA GLY A 203 -5.26 5.35 3.61
C GLY A 203 -6.33 6.11 4.37
N GLY A 204 -7.23 6.78 3.63
CA GLY A 204 -8.31 7.57 4.23
C GLY A 204 -9.35 6.72 4.96
N VAL A 205 -9.82 7.20 6.10
CA VAL A 205 -11.04 6.68 6.76
C VAL A 205 -12.22 7.55 6.36
N ILE A 206 -13.12 6.99 5.56
CA ILE A 206 -14.13 7.73 4.81
C ILE A 206 -15.52 7.27 5.25
N PRO A 207 -16.38 8.15 5.76
CA PRO A 207 -17.79 7.82 6.03
C PRO A 207 -18.47 7.30 4.77
N ILE A 208 -19.39 6.33 4.91
CA ILE A 208 -20.13 5.75 3.78
C ILE A 208 -20.73 6.83 2.87
N LYS A 209 -21.40 7.84 3.46
CA LYS A 209 -22.02 8.93 2.71
C LYS A 209 -21.04 9.76 1.88
N GLU A 210 -19.78 9.82 2.29
CA GLU A 210 -18.73 10.56 1.55
C GLU A 210 -18.09 9.68 0.46
N VAL A 211 -17.80 8.41 0.76
CA VAL A 211 -17.19 7.51 -0.23
C VAL A 211 -18.12 7.25 -1.43
N GLU A 212 -19.45 7.23 -1.21
CA GLU A 212 -20.43 7.06 -2.29
C GLU A 212 -20.43 8.18 -3.33
N LYS A 213 -19.84 9.34 -2.99
CA LYS A 213 -19.72 10.50 -3.90
C LYS A 213 -18.47 10.46 -4.77
N LEU A 214 -17.54 9.55 -4.48
CA LEU A 214 -16.24 9.46 -5.13
C LEU A 214 -16.26 8.43 -6.26
N ASN A 215 -15.35 8.63 -7.20
CA ASN A 215 -14.97 7.61 -8.17
C ASN A 215 -13.63 6.98 -7.77
N LEU A 216 -13.33 5.79 -8.26
CA LEU A 216 -12.03 5.12 -8.11
C LEU A 216 -10.95 5.92 -8.85
N ASP A 217 -10.46 6.98 -8.23
CA ASP A 217 -9.56 7.96 -8.83
C ASP A 217 -8.64 8.59 -7.80
N PHE A 218 -7.32 8.57 -8.06
CA PHE A 218 -6.32 9.09 -7.14
C PHE A 218 -6.51 10.58 -6.83
N GLN A 219 -6.90 11.37 -7.84
CA GLN A 219 -7.04 12.81 -7.67
C GLN A 219 -8.33 13.20 -6.98
N GLU A 220 -9.44 12.51 -7.26
CA GLU A 220 -10.69 12.74 -6.55
C GLU A 220 -10.54 12.46 -5.07
N PHE A 221 -9.92 11.34 -4.71
CA PHE A 221 -9.64 11.02 -3.31
C PHE A 221 -8.76 12.09 -2.66
N THR A 222 -7.68 12.50 -3.32
CA THR A 222 -6.80 13.55 -2.79
C THR A 222 -7.51 14.88 -2.62
N LYS A 223 -8.32 15.32 -3.59
CA LYS A 223 -9.11 16.56 -3.50
C LYS A 223 -10.16 16.52 -2.39
N ALA A 224 -10.72 15.35 -2.11
CA ALA A 224 -11.67 15.14 -1.02
C ALA A 224 -10.99 15.05 0.37
N GLY A 225 -9.65 15.08 0.42
CA GLY A 225 -8.88 14.95 1.66
C GLY A 225 -8.69 13.51 2.13
N PHE A 226 -8.67 12.56 1.17
CA PHE A 226 -8.46 11.14 1.38
C PHE A 226 -7.32 10.62 0.51
N MET A 227 -6.97 9.34 0.64
CA MET A 227 -5.98 8.67 -0.18
C MET A 227 -6.54 7.32 -0.65
N LEU A 228 -6.44 7.05 -1.97
CA LEU A 228 -6.86 5.77 -2.55
C LEU A 228 -5.85 4.64 -2.26
N GLY A 229 -4.56 4.99 -2.18
CA GLY A 229 -3.49 4.04 -1.93
C GLY A 229 -3.47 2.87 -2.92
N HIS A 230 -3.29 1.66 -2.42
CA HIS A 230 -3.25 0.46 -3.25
C HIS A 230 -4.65 -0.13 -3.58
N GLY A 231 -5.75 0.50 -3.15
CA GLY A 231 -7.11 0.09 -3.52
C GLY A 231 -7.75 -0.99 -2.66
N SER A 232 -7.17 -1.36 -1.51
CA SER A 232 -7.89 -2.19 -0.52
C SER A 232 -9.00 -1.40 0.15
N ILE A 233 -10.09 -2.08 0.48
CA ILE A 233 -11.24 -1.50 1.15
C ILE A 233 -11.56 -2.34 2.39
N VAL A 234 -11.33 -1.76 3.56
CA VAL A 234 -11.61 -2.37 4.86
C VAL A 234 -12.81 -1.68 5.48
N SER A 235 -13.83 -2.46 5.81
CA SER A 235 -15.10 -1.96 6.35
C SER A 235 -15.01 -1.76 7.87
N ILE A 236 -15.45 -0.61 8.35
CA ILE A 236 -15.53 -0.28 9.78
C ILE A 236 -16.99 -0.40 10.22
N PRO A 237 -17.32 -1.42 11.05
CA PRO A 237 -18.69 -1.62 11.53
C PRO A 237 -19.25 -0.42 12.31
N GLU A 238 -20.56 -0.26 12.29
CA GLU A 238 -21.27 0.82 13.00
C GLU A 238 -20.96 0.84 14.50
N ASP A 239 -20.85 -0.34 15.11
CA ASP A 239 -20.60 -0.54 16.54
C ASP A 239 -19.11 -0.43 16.93
N PHE A 240 -18.18 -0.27 15.98
CA PHE A 240 -16.75 -0.20 16.26
C PHE A 240 -16.35 1.18 16.80
N ASN A 241 -15.67 1.22 17.93
CA ASN A 241 -15.25 2.46 18.59
C ASN A 241 -14.07 3.13 17.88
N MET A 242 -14.21 4.39 17.48
CA MET A 242 -13.19 5.13 16.74
C MET A 242 -11.96 5.51 17.57
N ILE A 243 -12.07 5.63 18.90
CA ILE A 243 -10.91 5.81 19.79
C ILE A 243 -10.00 4.59 19.71
N LYS A 244 -10.58 3.38 19.75
CA LYS A 244 -9.83 2.14 19.59
C LYS A 244 -9.21 2.01 18.19
N TYR A 245 -9.87 2.57 17.18
CA TYR A 245 -9.36 2.56 15.82
C TYR A 245 -8.11 3.45 15.68
N ILE A 246 -8.15 4.67 16.20
CA ILE A 246 -6.96 5.56 16.23
C ILE A 246 -5.83 4.92 17.05
N HIS A 247 -6.14 4.34 18.20
CA HIS A 247 -5.16 3.59 18.97
C HIS A 247 -4.47 2.50 18.13
N HIS A 248 -5.28 1.71 17.39
CA HIS A 248 -4.76 0.68 16.51
C HIS A 248 -3.81 1.24 15.44
N LEU A 249 -4.17 2.36 14.81
CA LEU A 249 -3.34 3.02 13.80
C LEU A 249 -1.98 3.48 14.38
N PHE A 250 -1.99 4.09 15.56
CA PHE A 250 -0.75 4.48 16.24
C PHE A 250 0.06 3.28 16.70
N LYS A 251 -0.59 2.24 17.22
CA LYS A 251 0.06 1.00 17.62
C LYS A 251 0.76 0.35 16.44
N PHE A 252 0.06 0.17 15.32
CA PHE A 252 0.62 -0.34 14.08
C PHE A 252 1.85 0.50 13.64
N SER A 253 1.70 1.83 13.62
CA SER A 253 2.79 2.72 13.23
C SER A 253 4.00 2.64 14.17
N ALA A 254 3.79 2.45 15.48
CA ALA A 254 4.85 2.29 16.46
C ALA A 254 5.60 0.95 16.33
N GLU A 255 4.86 -0.14 16.05
CA GLU A 255 5.41 -1.48 15.88
C GLU A 255 6.18 -1.64 14.56
N GLU A 256 5.71 -1.00 13.48
CA GLU A 256 6.30 -1.11 12.14
C GLU A 256 7.33 -0.01 11.82
N SER A 257 7.51 0.99 12.70
CA SER A 257 8.50 2.05 12.49
C SER A 257 9.93 1.50 12.49
N CYS A 258 10.72 1.85 11.46
CA CYS A 258 12.16 1.53 11.46
C CYS A 258 12.95 2.24 12.56
N GLY A 259 12.38 3.27 13.20
CA GLY A 259 12.99 4.01 14.30
C GLY A 259 14.03 5.06 13.89
N LYS A 260 14.30 5.27 12.60
CA LYS A 260 15.35 6.18 12.12
C LYS A 260 15.02 7.66 12.38
N CYS A 261 13.82 8.12 12.01
CA CYS A 261 13.42 9.51 12.24
C CYS A 261 12.68 9.69 13.57
N PHE A 262 12.86 10.86 14.21
CA PHE A 262 12.20 11.17 15.49
C PHE A 262 10.67 11.11 15.44
N PRO A 263 10.00 11.70 14.43
CA PRO A 263 8.54 11.63 14.37
C PRO A 263 8.03 10.20 14.24
N GLY A 264 8.71 9.35 13.47
CA GLY A 264 8.36 7.94 13.34
C GLY A 264 8.59 7.17 14.65
N ARG A 265 9.77 7.32 15.27
CA ARG A 265 10.13 6.55 16.47
C ARG A 265 9.37 6.99 17.70
N LEU A 266 9.36 8.31 17.99
CA LEU A 266 8.78 8.85 19.21
C LEU A 266 7.33 9.30 19.02
N GLY A 267 7.00 9.86 17.85
CA GLY A 267 5.67 10.38 17.59
C GLY A 267 4.59 9.29 17.53
N SER A 268 4.87 8.18 16.85
CA SER A 268 3.93 7.04 16.80
C SER A 268 3.71 6.44 18.20
N TYR A 269 4.78 6.29 18.97
CA TYR A 269 4.70 5.78 20.35
C TYR A 269 3.93 6.74 21.25
N ARG A 270 4.20 8.06 21.16
CA ARG A 270 3.48 9.07 21.94
C ARG A 270 2.00 9.13 21.61
N GLY A 271 1.66 9.04 20.33
CA GLY A 271 0.26 8.92 19.92
C GLY A 271 -0.42 7.69 20.52
N LYS A 272 0.25 6.52 20.47
CA LYS A 272 -0.24 5.30 21.10
C LYS A 272 -0.50 5.49 22.60
N GLU A 273 0.45 6.07 23.36
CA GLU A 273 0.28 6.34 24.79
C GLU A 273 -0.92 7.23 25.11
N MET A 274 -1.15 8.30 24.33
CA MET A 274 -2.31 9.17 24.53
C MET A 274 -3.63 8.41 24.44
N PHE A 275 -3.72 7.52 23.46
CA PHE A 275 -4.94 6.72 23.26
C PHE A 275 -5.03 5.51 24.22
N ASP A 276 -3.91 4.92 24.66
CA ASP A 276 -3.89 3.95 25.77
C ASP A 276 -4.48 4.57 27.05
N GLN A 277 -4.07 5.80 27.39
CA GLN A 277 -4.58 6.51 28.56
C GLN A 277 -6.08 6.82 28.45
N ALA A 278 -6.55 7.24 27.27
CA ALA A 278 -7.96 7.49 27.03
C ALA A 278 -8.81 6.22 27.13
N ILE A 279 -8.39 5.11 26.53
CA ILE A 279 -9.08 3.83 26.58
C ILE A 279 -9.17 3.31 28.04
N ASN A 280 -8.10 3.46 28.81
CA ASN A 280 -8.04 3.06 30.21
C ASN A 280 -8.69 4.10 31.16
N LYS A 281 -9.24 5.21 30.63
CA LYS A 281 -9.87 6.30 31.39
C LYS A 281 -8.98 6.93 32.46
N THR A 282 -7.68 6.89 32.26
CA THR A 282 -6.70 7.53 33.16
C THR A 282 -6.50 9.00 32.85
N ASN A 283 -6.55 9.37 31.57
CA ASN A 283 -6.46 10.74 31.09
C ASN A 283 -7.33 10.97 29.86
N LYS A 284 -7.80 12.20 29.66
CA LYS A 284 -8.42 12.62 28.41
C LYS A 284 -7.38 12.93 27.34
N ILE A 285 -7.79 12.83 26.08
CA ILE A 285 -6.93 13.13 24.92
C ILE A 285 -6.70 14.65 24.86
N PRO A 286 -5.44 15.15 24.99
CA PRO A 286 -5.12 16.56 24.85
C PRO A 286 -5.14 16.94 23.36
N ILE A 287 -6.26 17.46 22.87
CA ILE A 287 -6.50 17.62 21.41
C ILE A 287 -5.50 18.56 20.74
N LYS A 288 -5.07 19.61 21.43
CA LYS A 288 -4.07 20.55 20.92
C LYS A 288 -2.73 19.86 20.71
N LEU A 289 -2.26 19.13 21.72
CA LEU A 289 -1.00 18.37 21.64
C LEU A 289 -1.09 17.27 20.60
N LEU A 290 -2.23 16.59 20.46
CA LEU A 290 -2.46 15.59 19.41
C LEU A 290 -2.32 16.23 18.01
N ASN A 291 -2.94 17.38 17.77
CA ASN A 291 -2.83 18.08 16.49
C ASN A 291 -1.39 18.51 16.18
N GLU A 292 -0.66 19.02 17.16
CA GLU A 292 0.76 19.37 17.02
C GLU A 292 1.61 18.14 16.70
N LEU A 293 1.34 17.01 17.36
CA LEU A 293 1.98 15.73 17.08
C LEU A 293 1.71 15.27 15.64
N LEU A 294 0.45 15.29 15.20
CA LEU A 294 0.07 14.89 13.84
C LEU A 294 0.76 15.76 12.77
N ILE A 295 0.81 17.09 12.98
CA ILE A 295 1.51 18.01 12.08
C ILE A 295 3.02 17.71 12.06
N THR A 296 3.62 17.45 13.22
CA THR A 296 5.04 17.11 13.32
C THR A 296 5.35 15.79 12.60
N MET A 297 4.50 14.77 12.77
CA MET A 297 4.65 13.51 12.06
C MET A 297 4.51 13.68 10.54
N GLN A 298 3.52 14.44 10.10
CA GLN A 298 3.28 14.68 8.67
C GLN A 298 4.45 15.38 7.98
N LYS A 299 5.05 16.40 8.65
CA LYS A 299 6.10 17.24 8.06
C LYS A 299 7.52 16.73 8.28
N GLY A 300 7.75 16.01 9.36
CA GLY A 300 9.09 15.64 9.80
C GLY A 300 9.46 14.17 9.60
N SER A 301 8.53 13.30 9.17
CA SER A 301 8.84 11.90 8.91
C SER A 301 9.58 11.73 7.57
N LEU A 302 10.54 10.80 7.53
CA LEU A 302 11.32 10.50 6.32
C LEU A 302 10.54 9.70 5.27
N CYS A 303 9.50 8.96 5.70
CA CYS A 303 8.71 8.10 4.81
C CYS A 303 7.21 8.21 5.09
N ALA A 304 6.43 7.61 4.19
CA ALA A 304 4.97 7.61 4.27
C ALA A 304 4.44 6.86 5.51
N LEU A 305 5.11 5.83 6.03
CA LEU A 305 4.59 5.05 7.17
C LEU A 305 4.14 5.95 8.32
N CYS A 306 4.98 6.87 8.77
CA CYS A 306 4.63 7.76 9.86
C CYS A 306 4.18 9.16 9.39
N GLY A 307 4.54 9.53 8.15
CA GLY A 307 4.14 10.82 7.56
C GLY A 307 2.70 10.82 7.04
N ALA A 308 2.13 9.69 6.66
CA ALA A 308 0.75 9.60 6.19
C ALA A 308 -0.25 9.15 7.26
N ILE A 309 0.20 8.52 8.37
CA ILE A 309 -0.72 8.09 9.45
C ILE A 309 -1.58 9.22 10.03
N PRO A 310 -1.15 10.50 10.03
CA PRO A 310 -2.03 11.62 10.42
C PRO A 310 -3.30 11.73 9.59
N LEU A 311 -3.29 11.34 8.31
CA LEU A 311 -4.44 11.48 7.42
C LEU A 311 -5.68 10.70 7.91
N PRO A 312 -5.64 9.36 8.11
CA PRO A 312 -6.80 8.64 8.61
C PRO A 312 -7.21 9.11 10.00
N ILE A 313 -6.28 9.50 10.86
CA ILE A 313 -6.60 10.02 12.20
C ILE A 313 -7.36 11.34 12.11
N GLN A 314 -6.90 12.28 11.28
CA GLN A 314 -7.58 13.56 11.04
C GLN A 314 -8.96 13.35 10.40
N ASN A 315 -9.11 12.39 9.49
CA ASN A 315 -10.42 12.02 8.94
C ASN A 315 -11.35 11.56 10.07
N ILE A 316 -10.91 10.68 10.95
CA ILE A 316 -11.72 10.18 12.07
C ILE A 316 -12.10 11.32 13.00
N LEU A 317 -11.16 12.15 13.41
CA LEU A 317 -11.44 13.30 14.29
C LEU A 317 -12.43 14.29 13.66
N LYS A 318 -12.39 14.48 12.35
CA LYS A 318 -13.29 15.37 11.60
C LYS A 318 -14.70 14.83 11.48
N TYR A 319 -14.84 13.56 11.11
CA TYR A 319 -16.14 13.00 10.72
C TYR A 319 -16.87 12.26 11.85
N PHE A 320 -16.17 11.86 12.89
CA PHE A 320 -16.71 11.12 14.02
C PHE A 320 -16.54 11.85 15.36
N THR A 321 -16.58 13.19 15.32
CA THR A 321 -16.35 14.09 16.48
C THR A 321 -17.23 13.72 17.67
N ASP A 322 -18.46 13.25 17.44
CA ASP A 322 -19.39 12.90 18.50
C ASP A 322 -18.93 11.74 19.38
N GLU A 323 -18.15 10.81 18.81
CA GLU A 323 -17.59 9.68 19.56
C GLU A 323 -16.47 10.08 20.53
N PHE A 324 -15.95 11.31 20.43
CA PHE A 324 -14.82 11.81 21.22
C PHE A 324 -15.21 12.83 22.30
N LYS A 325 -16.45 13.32 22.34
CA LYS A 325 -16.87 14.44 23.19
C LYS A 325 -16.52 14.27 24.67
N THR A 326 -16.59 13.06 25.19
CA THR A 326 -16.29 12.76 26.60
C THR A 326 -14.81 12.52 26.87
N ASP A 327 -14.05 12.18 25.84
CA ASP A 327 -12.69 11.67 25.93
C ASP A 327 -11.63 12.70 25.51
N ILE A 328 -12.06 13.88 25.06
CA ILE A 328 -11.17 15.00 24.68
C ILE A 328 -11.09 16.05 25.78
N ASN A 329 -9.89 16.56 26.03
CA ASN A 329 -9.65 17.79 26.76
C ASN A 329 -9.37 18.93 25.75
N GLN A 330 -10.26 19.94 25.71
CA GLN A 330 -10.16 21.08 24.79
C GLN A 330 -9.21 22.18 25.29
N GLU A 331 -8.90 22.20 26.59
CA GLU A 331 -8.08 23.25 27.23
C GLU A 331 -6.59 22.88 27.30
N ALA A 332 -6.22 21.67 26.97
CA ALA A 332 -4.84 21.17 27.06
C ALA A 332 -4.17 21.02 25.69
#